data_5805bf041ab956e1c04b2e030fdedc23
#
_entry.id   5805bf041ab956e1c04b2e030fdedc23
#
_cell.length_a   1.000
_cell.length_b   1.000
_cell.length_c   1.000
_cell.angle_alpha   90.00
_cell.angle_beta   90.00
_cell.angle_gamma   90.00
#
_symmetry.space_group_name_H-M   'P 1'
#
loop_
_entity.id
_entity.type
_entity.pdbx_description
1 polymer ?
#
loop_
_entity_poly.entity_id
_entity_poly.type
_entity_poly.pdbx_seq_one_letter_code
_entity_poly.pdbx_strand_id
1 'polypeptide(L)'
;MADFFNEIMADIDKLTEEQISQLMAALEVKRTESQTIKDSIKDDDGTPMACPHCGSISIKKHGKIDGRQRYKCKDCGKTFCETSQTLMYHSRLAPAQWKGLLLGMVQNLPLQAIADTIGTSVPTVWHNRHKVCLALEEIYKEQSEFIDIVECDEFYIPVSFKGKRDAAFFIDVLDRMPRHHRTYEEKVEYLKKNGLWDKLKSEPERLERLLESGNSYKKGISNDQTCVLTCKDRSGHFTIDPVCVGRLETNDLTKNLSGKFASDAILVTDSHSAYQGFARTENLQLEQIESGKHSKGA
;
A
#
# COMPACT_ATOMS: atom_id res chain seq x y z
N MET A 1 -4.52 3.41 25.39
CA MET A 1 -4.82 1.95 25.23
C MET A 1 -5.76 1.44 26.32
N ALA A 2 -5.56 1.83 27.56
CA ALA A 2 -6.54 1.50 28.63
C ALA A 2 -7.95 2.06 28.32
N ASP A 3 -8.04 3.26 27.75
CA ASP A 3 -9.32 3.89 27.46
C ASP A 3 -10.13 3.16 26.38
N PHE A 4 -9.51 2.72 25.28
CA PHE A 4 -10.17 1.98 24.20
C PHE A 4 -10.66 0.59 24.65
N PHE A 5 -9.84 -0.11 25.46
CA PHE A 5 -10.26 -1.39 26.04
C PHE A 5 -11.40 -1.21 27.04
N ASN A 6 -11.34 -0.16 27.86
CA ASN A 6 -12.39 0.18 28.80
C ASN A 6 -13.69 0.65 28.11
N GLU A 7 -13.59 1.35 26.97
CA GLU A 7 -14.74 1.68 26.11
C GLU A 7 -15.41 0.43 25.54
N ILE A 8 -14.62 -0.51 24.99
CA ILE A 8 -15.15 -1.79 24.49
C ILE A 8 -15.80 -2.58 25.63
N MET A 9 -15.17 -2.65 26.81
CA MET A 9 -15.74 -3.34 27.95
C MET A 9 -17.04 -2.67 28.46
N ALA A 10 -17.10 -1.34 28.49
CA ALA A 10 -18.29 -0.58 28.85
C ALA A 10 -19.43 -0.74 27.83
N ASP A 11 -19.11 -1.00 26.56
CA ASP A 11 -20.11 -1.30 25.53
C ASP A 11 -20.58 -2.76 25.59
N ILE A 12 -19.70 -3.69 25.98
CA ILE A 12 -20.07 -5.09 26.26
C ILE A 12 -21.05 -5.17 27.45
N ASP A 13 -20.83 -4.37 28.48
CA ASP A 13 -21.72 -4.32 29.66
C ASP A 13 -23.13 -3.76 29.35
N LYS A 14 -23.31 -3.07 28.21
CA LYS A 14 -24.60 -2.58 27.71
C LYS A 14 -25.36 -3.60 26.84
N LEU A 15 -24.70 -4.69 26.43
CA LEU A 15 -25.28 -5.71 25.57
C LEU A 15 -26.25 -6.58 26.39
N THR A 16 -27.36 -6.97 25.77
CA THR A 16 -28.27 -7.96 26.33
C THR A 16 -27.65 -9.36 26.30
N GLU A 17 -28.10 -10.27 27.17
CA GLU A 17 -27.63 -11.67 27.18
C GLU A 17 -27.73 -12.35 25.79
N GLU A 18 -28.75 -11.99 25.02
CA GLU A 18 -28.98 -12.50 23.68
C GLU A 18 -27.94 -11.98 22.67
N GLN A 19 -27.58 -10.70 22.76
CA GLN A 19 -26.51 -10.08 21.96
C GLN A 19 -25.12 -10.61 22.32
N ILE A 20 -24.86 -10.86 23.60
CA ILE A 20 -23.62 -11.49 24.07
C ILE A 20 -23.52 -12.92 23.53
N SER A 21 -24.62 -13.69 23.58
CA SER A 21 -24.66 -15.04 23.02
C SER A 21 -24.41 -15.08 21.51
N GLN A 22 -25.00 -14.14 20.75
CA GLN A 22 -24.77 -14.00 19.30
C GLN A 22 -23.31 -13.60 18.99
N LEU A 23 -22.73 -12.68 19.77
CA LEU A 23 -21.34 -12.27 19.62
C LEU A 23 -20.36 -13.42 19.90
N MET A 24 -20.62 -14.20 20.97
CA MET A 24 -19.83 -15.38 21.32
C MET A 24 -19.93 -16.45 20.23
N ALA A 25 -21.12 -16.72 19.70
CA ALA A 25 -21.32 -17.65 18.60
C ALA A 25 -20.56 -17.21 17.32
N ALA A 26 -20.62 -15.92 16.97
CA ALA A 26 -19.89 -15.35 15.83
C ALA A 26 -18.36 -15.44 16.01
N LEU A 27 -17.86 -15.21 17.23
CA LEU A 27 -16.42 -15.36 17.55
C LEU A 27 -15.96 -16.82 17.52
N GLU A 28 -16.82 -17.76 17.95
CA GLU A 28 -16.52 -19.19 17.86
C GLU A 28 -16.51 -19.72 16.43
N VAL A 29 -17.43 -19.25 15.57
CA VAL A 29 -17.42 -19.54 14.13
C VAL A 29 -16.11 -19.04 13.49
N LYS A 30 -15.71 -17.80 13.72
CA LYS A 30 -14.43 -17.27 13.23
C LYS A 30 -13.21 -18.00 13.80
N ARG A 31 -13.27 -18.45 15.05
CA ARG A 31 -12.21 -19.24 15.68
C ARG A 31 -12.12 -20.64 15.06
N THR A 32 -13.24 -21.30 14.79
CA THR A 32 -13.31 -22.61 14.12
C THR A 32 -12.87 -22.52 12.66
N GLU A 33 -13.29 -21.51 11.90
CA GLU A 33 -12.81 -21.27 10.53
C GLU A 33 -11.29 -21.08 10.50
N SER A 34 -10.73 -20.27 11.39
CA SER A 34 -9.28 -20.08 11.51
C SER A 34 -8.54 -21.33 11.94
N GLN A 35 -9.15 -22.20 12.76
CA GLN A 35 -8.59 -23.48 13.18
C GLN A 35 -8.64 -24.49 12.04
N THR A 36 -9.79 -24.59 11.33
CA THR A 36 -9.99 -25.49 10.19
C THR A 36 -9.03 -25.21 9.04
N ILE A 37 -8.72 -23.94 8.76
CA ILE A 37 -7.72 -23.56 7.76
C ILE A 37 -6.30 -23.97 8.21
N LYS A 38 -5.98 -23.91 9.51
CA LYS A 38 -4.68 -24.35 10.04
C LYS A 38 -4.53 -25.86 10.02
N ASP A 39 -5.61 -26.59 10.30
CA ASP A 39 -5.63 -28.05 10.39
C ASP A 39 -5.68 -28.71 9.01
N SER A 40 -6.21 -28.02 7.99
CA SER A 40 -6.26 -28.52 6.61
C SER A 40 -4.94 -28.45 5.83
N ILE A 41 -3.90 -27.75 6.38
CA ILE A 41 -2.61 -27.59 5.71
C ILE A 41 -1.55 -28.61 6.16
N LYS A 42 -1.79 -29.31 7.29
CA LYS A 42 -0.86 -30.28 7.88
C LYS A 42 -1.61 -31.54 8.29
N ASP A 43 -0.91 -32.65 8.24
CA ASP A 43 -1.38 -33.89 8.87
C ASP A 43 -1.17 -33.83 10.41
N ASP A 44 -1.70 -34.85 11.12
CA ASP A 44 -1.65 -34.92 12.58
C ASP A 44 -0.24 -34.89 13.19
N ASP A 45 0.81 -35.20 12.39
CA ASP A 45 2.22 -35.14 12.80
C ASP A 45 2.91 -33.82 12.44
N GLY A 46 2.18 -32.85 11.89
CA GLY A 46 2.67 -31.53 11.50
C GLY A 46 3.43 -31.52 10.16
N THR A 47 3.34 -32.58 9.38
CA THR A 47 3.94 -32.66 8.04
C THR A 47 3.08 -31.85 7.04
N PRO A 48 3.66 -31.02 6.15
CA PRO A 48 2.91 -30.35 5.10
C PRO A 48 2.19 -31.36 4.21
N MET A 49 0.93 -31.14 3.90
CA MET A 49 0.12 -32.06 3.08
C MET A 49 0.55 -32.08 1.61
N ALA A 50 1.13 -30.99 1.11
CA ALA A 50 1.55 -30.88 -0.30
C ALA A 50 2.83 -30.06 -0.47
N CYS A 51 3.50 -30.26 -1.60
CA CYS A 51 4.65 -29.47 -2.01
C CYS A 51 4.20 -28.06 -2.40
N PRO A 52 4.76 -26.98 -1.79
CA PRO A 52 4.37 -25.61 -2.12
C PRO A 52 4.82 -25.16 -3.52
N HIS A 53 5.67 -25.95 -4.21
CA HIS A 53 6.17 -25.60 -5.54
C HIS A 53 5.38 -26.20 -6.70
N CYS A 54 4.75 -27.36 -6.49
CA CYS A 54 4.06 -28.09 -7.57
C CYS A 54 2.75 -28.75 -7.12
N GLY A 55 2.33 -28.56 -5.88
CA GLY A 55 1.08 -29.15 -5.34
C GLY A 55 1.12 -30.67 -5.07
N SER A 56 2.24 -31.35 -5.37
CA SER A 56 2.34 -32.80 -5.20
C SER A 56 2.30 -33.21 -3.72
N ILE A 57 1.57 -34.26 -3.41
CA ILE A 57 1.53 -34.91 -2.08
C ILE A 57 2.69 -35.88 -1.86
N SER A 58 3.47 -36.18 -2.91
CA SER A 58 4.60 -37.11 -2.85
C SER A 58 5.83 -36.45 -2.25
N ILE A 59 5.82 -36.25 -0.94
CA ILE A 59 6.88 -35.59 -0.18
C ILE A 59 7.57 -36.55 0.79
N LYS A 60 8.80 -36.25 1.16
CA LYS A 60 9.55 -36.98 2.18
C LYS A 60 10.34 -36.05 3.09
N LYS A 61 10.52 -36.43 4.34
CA LYS A 61 11.41 -35.74 5.28
C LYS A 61 12.85 -35.74 4.73
N HIS A 62 13.53 -34.58 4.81
CA HIS A 62 14.86 -34.39 4.21
C HIS A 62 15.80 -33.63 5.16
N GLY A 63 16.06 -34.21 6.35
CA GLY A 63 16.91 -33.65 7.35
C GLY A 63 16.34 -32.39 8.04
N LYS A 64 17.17 -31.76 8.87
CA LYS A 64 16.83 -30.52 9.60
C LYS A 64 17.87 -29.45 9.31
N ILE A 65 17.44 -28.17 9.29
CA ILE A 65 18.31 -26.98 9.28
C ILE A 65 17.84 -26.05 10.38
N ASP A 66 18.75 -25.60 11.22
CA ASP A 66 18.49 -24.71 12.36
C ASP A 66 17.31 -25.19 13.22
N GLY A 67 17.25 -26.51 13.46
CA GLY A 67 16.20 -27.16 14.24
C GLY A 67 14.86 -27.36 13.50
N ARG A 68 14.69 -26.81 12.31
CA ARG A 68 13.46 -26.91 11.51
C ARG A 68 13.51 -28.11 10.56
N GLN A 69 12.42 -28.87 10.48
CA GLN A 69 12.29 -29.99 9.56
C GLN A 69 12.25 -29.49 8.11
N ARG A 70 13.06 -30.10 7.24
CA ARG A 70 12.98 -29.90 5.79
C ARG A 70 12.29 -31.10 5.13
N TYR A 71 11.68 -30.82 4.01
CA TYR A 71 11.01 -31.79 3.16
C TYR A 71 11.58 -31.71 1.74
N LYS A 72 11.50 -32.82 0.99
CA LYS A 72 11.82 -32.88 -0.43
C LYS A 72 10.65 -33.47 -1.18
N CYS A 73 10.20 -32.79 -2.21
CA CYS A 73 9.23 -33.31 -3.15
C CYS A 73 9.90 -34.38 -4.04
N LYS A 74 9.23 -35.51 -4.25
CA LYS A 74 9.73 -36.59 -5.12
C LYS A 74 9.51 -36.25 -6.59
N ASP A 75 8.48 -35.45 -6.91
CA ASP A 75 8.10 -35.16 -8.30
C ASP A 75 8.89 -33.98 -8.87
N CYS A 76 8.93 -32.83 -8.18
CA CYS A 76 9.69 -31.68 -8.68
C CYS A 76 11.14 -31.60 -8.15
N GLY A 77 11.55 -32.47 -7.22
CA GLY A 77 12.89 -32.52 -6.65
C GLY A 77 13.25 -31.38 -5.71
N LYS A 78 12.41 -30.35 -5.59
CA LYS A 78 12.67 -29.17 -4.76
C LYS A 78 12.54 -29.47 -3.27
N THR A 79 13.34 -28.77 -2.47
CA THR A 79 13.26 -28.85 -1.00
C THR A 79 12.54 -27.64 -0.44
N PHE A 80 11.83 -27.84 0.65
CA PHE A 80 11.06 -26.82 1.33
C PHE A 80 10.97 -27.08 2.83
N CYS A 81 10.52 -26.13 3.60
CA CYS A 81 10.22 -26.24 5.02
C CYS A 81 8.81 -25.71 5.28
N GLU A 82 8.35 -25.84 6.51
CA GLU A 82 7.02 -25.40 6.92
C GLU A 82 6.72 -23.94 6.60
N THR A 83 7.74 -23.07 6.67
CA THR A 83 7.59 -21.64 6.39
C THR A 83 7.77 -21.27 4.91
N SER A 84 8.07 -22.24 4.02
CA SER A 84 8.25 -21.95 2.59
C SER A 84 6.97 -21.38 1.98
N GLN A 85 7.09 -20.32 1.20
CA GLN A 85 5.98 -19.54 0.61
C GLN A 85 5.04 -18.89 1.63
N THR A 86 5.47 -18.72 2.87
CA THR A 86 4.76 -17.91 3.87
C THR A 86 5.51 -16.62 4.14
N LEU A 87 4.85 -15.66 4.80
CA LEU A 87 5.50 -14.43 5.28
C LEU A 87 6.73 -14.70 6.16
N MET A 88 6.75 -15.82 6.84
CA MET A 88 7.85 -16.20 7.76
C MET A 88 9.07 -16.77 7.02
N TYR A 89 8.97 -17.05 5.71
CA TYR A 89 10.09 -17.60 4.94
C TYR A 89 11.27 -16.61 4.90
N HIS A 90 12.48 -17.13 5.12
CA HIS A 90 13.70 -16.33 5.28
C HIS A 90 13.62 -15.24 6.37
N SER A 91 12.73 -15.37 7.36
CA SER A 91 12.71 -14.51 8.53
C SER A 91 13.43 -15.17 9.71
N ARG A 92 14.17 -14.37 10.47
CA ARG A 92 14.79 -14.77 11.74
C ARG A 92 13.87 -14.55 12.95
N LEU A 93 12.72 -13.90 12.74
CA LEU A 93 11.75 -13.66 13.80
C LEU A 93 11.07 -14.97 14.22
N ALA A 94 10.98 -15.18 15.52
CA ALA A 94 10.18 -16.26 16.10
C ALA A 94 8.67 -15.99 15.90
N PRO A 95 7.80 -17.02 15.98
CA PRO A 95 6.35 -16.84 15.82
C PRO A 95 5.75 -15.79 16.78
N ALA A 96 6.22 -15.72 18.03
CA ALA A 96 5.77 -14.72 19.00
C ALA A 96 6.16 -13.29 18.57
N GLN A 97 7.35 -13.11 18.00
CA GLN A 97 7.81 -11.82 17.48
C GLN A 97 7.01 -11.40 16.25
N TRP A 98 6.63 -12.34 15.37
CA TRP A 98 5.74 -12.09 14.25
C TRP A 98 4.36 -11.60 14.74
N LYS A 99 3.81 -12.25 15.77
CA LYS A 99 2.55 -11.78 16.37
C LYS A 99 2.68 -10.36 16.92
N GLY A 100 3.76 -10.05 17.62
CA GLY A 100 4.04 -8.69 18.12
C GLY A 100 4.21 -7.66 17.00
N LEU A 101 4.90 -8.01 15.90
CA LEU A 101 5.01 -7.16 14.72
C LEU A 101 3.62 -6.83 14.12
N LEU A 102 2.79 -7.84 13.89
CA LEU A 102 1.46 -7.64 13.31
C LEU A 102 0.56 -6.81 14.23
N LEU A 103 0.57 -7.07 15.54
CA LEU A 103 -0.17 -6.26 16.51
C LEU A 103 0.30 -4.81 16.51
N GLY A 104 1.62 -4.57 16.48
CA GLY A 104 2.18 -3.22 16.39
C GLY A 104 1.79 -2.49 15.11
N MET A 105 1.69 -3.20 13.98
CA MET A 105 1.19 -2.63 12.72
C MET A 105 -0.29 -2.23 12.81
N VAL A 106 -1.14 -3.09 13.35
CA VAL A 106 -2.58 -2.81 13.56
C VAL A 106 -2.78 -1.62 14.49
N GLN A 107 -1.96 -1.52 15.54
CA GLN A 107 -1.97 -0.40 16.49
C GLN A 107 -1.30 0.87 15.95
N ASN A 108 -0.82 0.84 14.71
CA ASN A 108 -0.11 1.95 14.06
C ASN A 108 1.10 2.48 14.84
N LEU A 109 1.83 1.58 15.53
CA LEU A 109 3.00 1.95 16.33
C LEU A 109 4.19 2.32 15.43
N PRO A 110 5.05 3.27 15.86
CA PRO A 110 6.33 3.56 15.21
C PRO A 110 7.22 2.32 15.17
N LEU A 111 8.07 2.21 14.12
CA LEU A 111 8.99 1.07 13.95
C LEU A 111 9.88 0.83 15.17
N GLN A 112 10.35 1.91 15.83
CA GLN A 112 11.18 1.82 17.04
C GLN A 112 10.40 1.14 18.18
N ALA A 113 9.16 1.57 18.44
CA ALA A 113 8.34 1.00 19.50
C ALA A 113 8.03 -0.49 19.25
N ILE A 114 7.80 -0.89 17.99
CA ILE A 114 7.63 -2.30 17.63
C ILE A 114 8.95 -3.07 17.89
N ALA A 115 10.09 -2.52 17.46
CA ALA A 115 11.40 -3.13 17.65
C ALA A 115 11.72 -3.39 19.12
N ASP A 116 11.46 -2.40 19.97
CA ASP A 116 11.66 -2.48 21.42
C ASP A 116 10.73 -3.53 22.05
N THR A 117 9.47 -3.55 21.62
CA THR A 117 8.46 -4.51 22.14
C THR A 117 8.81 -5.96 21.82
N ILE A 118 9.28 -6.25 20.60
CA ILE A 118 9.57 -7.62 20.18
C ILE A 118 11.04 -8.01 20.35
N GLY A 119 11.89 -7.13 20.89
CA GLY A 119 13.29 -7.39 21.16
C GLY A 119 14.12 -7.61 19.90
N THR A 120 14.01 -6.71 18.89
CA THR A 120 14.76 -6.81 17.63
C THR A 120 15.21 -5.43 17.15
N SER A 121 15.94 -5.38 16.03
CA SER A 121 16.38 -4.12 15.43
C SER A 121 15.33 -3.48 14.53
N VAL A 122 15.32 -2.13 14.45
CA VAL A 122 14.44 -1.37 13.54
C VAL A 122 14.55 -1.82 12.07
N PRO A 123 15.75 -2.07 11.50
CA PRO A 123 15.85 -2.61 10.15
C PRO A 123 15.15 -3.96 9.97
N THR A 124 15.18 -4.83 10.99
CA THR A 124 14.46 -6.11 10.96
C THR A 124 12.94 -5.90 10.94
N VAL A 125 12.42 -5.00 11.77
CA VAL A 125 11.00 -4.63 11.78
C VAL A 125 10.60 -4.06 10.42
N TRP A 126 11.36 -3.11 9.90
CA TRP A 126 11.10 -2.47 8.62
C TRP A 126 11.01 -3.49 7.47
N HIS A 127 12.00 -4.39 7.38
CA HIS A 127 12.04 -5.43 6.34
C HIS A 127 10.84 -6.39 6.43
N ASN A 128 10.49 -6.86 7.61
CA ASN A 128 9.38 -7.80 7.77
C ASN A 128 8.01 -7.10 7.63
N ARG A 129 7.88 -5.82 8.03
CA ARG A 129 6.71 -5.00 7.73
C ARG A 129 6.49 -4.90 6.22
N HIS A 130 7.54 -4.68 5.43
CA HIS A 130 7.44 -4.65 3.96
C HIS A 130 6.92 -5.97 3.38
N LYS A 131 7.35 -7.11 3.90
CA LYS A 131 6.79 -8.42 3.48
C LYS A 131 5.28 -8.50 3.72
N VAL A 132 4.82 -8.01 4.87
CA VAL A 132 3.38 -7.98 5.19
C VAL A 132 2.64 -7.07 4.21
N CYS A 133 3.15 -5.85 3.97
CA CYS A 133 2.53 -4.91 3.04
C CYS A 133 2.43 -5.48 1.61
N LEU A 134 3.49 -6.13 1.10
CA LEU A 134 3.49 -6.76 -0.22
C LEU A 134 2.47 -7.90 -0.32
N ALA A 135 2.35 -8.73 0.73
CA ALA A 135 1.36 -9.81 0.73
C ALA A 135 -0.08 -9.27 0.79
N LEU A 136 -0.32 -8.20 1.54
CA LEU A 136 -1.61 -7.52 1.55
C LEU A 136 -1.93 -6.90 0.18
N GLU A 137 -0.96 -6.28 -0.47
CA GLU A 137 -1.11 -5.72 -1.82
C GLU A 137 -1.59 -6.78 -2.82
N GLU A 138 -1.00 -7.98 -2.80
CA GLU A 138 -1.43 -9.08 -3.68
C GLU A 138 -2.86 -9.54 -3.39
N ILE A 139 -3.25 -9.66 -2.12
CA ILE A 139 -4.62 -10.03 -1.73
C ILE A 139 -5.63 -8.99 -2.25
N TYR A 140 -5.30 -7.72 -2.20
CA TYR A 140 -6.21 -6.65 -2.63
C TYR A 140 -6.23 -6.41 -4.15
N LYS A 141 -5.21 -6.84 -4.89
CA LYS A 141 -5.20 -6.77 -6.37
C LYS A 141 -6.24 -7.67 -7.05
N GLU A 142 -6.66 -8.74 -6.38
CA GLU A 142 -7.64 -9.72 -6.89
C GLU A 142 -9.10 -9.29 -6.64
N GLN A 143 -9.36 -8.05 -6.24
CA GLN A 143 -10.71 -7.59 -5.92
C GLN A 143 -11.56 -7.46 -7.19
N SER A 144 -12.83 -7.81 -7.06
CA SER A 144 -13.88 -7.65 -8.06
C SER A 144 -14.15 -6.18 -8.39
N GLU A 145 -15.01 -5.93 -9.40
CA GLU A 145 -15.46 -4.59 -9.75
C GLU A 145 -16.04 -3.82 -8.57
N PHE A 146 -15.86 -2.51 -8.58
CA PHE A 146 -16.54 -1.60 -7.66
C PHE A 146 -18.03 -1.54 -7.99
N ILE A 147 -18.87 -1.66 -6.99
CA ILE A 147 -20.34 -1.68 -7.12
C ILE A 147 -20.99 -0.60 -6.27
N ASP A 148 -22.24 -0.23 -6.63
CA ASP A 148 -23.05 0.72 -5.87
C ASP A 148 -22.34 2.09 -5.73
N ILE A 149 -22.30 2.67 -4.55
CA ILE A 149 -21.67 3.96 -4.28
C ILE A 149 -20.18 3.78 -4.05
N VAL A 150 -19.38 4.41 -4.90
CA VAL A 150 -17.91 4.37 -4.84
C VAL A 150 -17.37 5.76 -4.51
N GLU A 151 -16.77 5.90 -3.38
CA GLU A 151 -16.10 7.13 -2.95
C GLU A 151 -14.65 7.10 -3.42
N CYS A 152 -14.24 8.11 -4.21
CA CYS A 152 -12.86 8.28 -4.65
C CYS A 152 -12.32 9.63 -4.18
N ASP A 153 -11.08 9.62 -3.71
CA ASP A 153 -10.34 10.80 -3.25
C ASP A 153 -8.84 10.61 -3.53
N GLU A 154 -8.10 11.70 -3.62
CA GLU A 154 -6.66 11.64 -3.79
C GLU A 154 -5.93 12.37 -2.68
N PHE A 155 -4.75 11.87 -2.34
CA PHE A 155 -3.82 12.57 -1.47
C PHE A 155 -2.41 12.57 -2.04
N TYR A 156 -1.59 13.53 -1.61
CA TYR A 156 -0.29 13.79 -2.19
C TYR A 156 0.83 13.55 -1.18
N ILE A 157 1.73 12.63 -1.51
CA ILE A 157 2.88 12.28 -0.68
C ILE A 157 4.13 12.98 -1.25
N PRO A 158 4.83 13.83 -0.46
CA PRO A 158 6.08 14.42 -0.90
C PRO A 158 7.14 13.33 -1.13
N VAL A 159 7.78 13.34 -2.31
CA VAL A 159 8.86 12.41 -2.62
C VAL A 159 10.19 13.00 -2.17
N SER A 160 10.99 12.20 -1.46
CA SER A 160 12.34 12.58 -1.08
C SER A 160 13.34 12.17 -2.17
N PHE A 161 13.99 13.15 -2.77
CA PHE A 161 15.10 12.94 -3.72
C PHE A 161 16.46 13.08 -3.05
N LYS A 162 16.54 12.87 -1.73
CA LYS A 162 17.78 12.97 -0.98
C LYS A 162 18.81 11.95 -1.51
N GLY A 163 19.96 12.44 -1.92
CA GLY A 163 21.03 11.62 -2.52
C GLY A 163 20.92 11.38 -4.03
N LYS A 164 19.81 11.74 -4.70
CA LYS A 164 19.71 11.71 -6.15
C LYS A 164 20.59 12.81 -6.76
N ARG A 165 21.53 12.42 -7.65
CA ARG A 165 22.48 13.34 -8.31
C ARG A 165 22.27 13.46 -9.81
N ASP A 166 21.33 12.73 -10.37
CA ASP A 166 21.02 12.72 -11.79
C ASP A 166 20.40 14.05 -12.24
N ALA A 167 21.15 14.85 -12.99
CA ALA A 167 20.71 16.15 -13.44
C ALA A 167 19.59 16.08 -14.49
N ALA A 168 19.61 15.10 -15.39
CA ALA A 168 18.57 14.90 -16.38
C ALA A 168 17.24 14.58 -15.71
N PHE A 169 17.25 13.79 -14.65
CA PHE A 169 16.04 13.49 -13.87
C PHE A 169 15.39 14.76 -13.31
N PHE A 170 16.18 15.67 -12.73
CA PHE A 170 15.63 16.91 -12.18
C PHE A 170 15.07 17.83 -13.25
N ILE A 171 15.72 17.90 -14.40
CA ILE A 171 15.31 18.81 -15.48
C ILE A 171 14.22 18.19 -16.35
N ASP A 172 14.38 16.94 -16.78
CA ASP A 172 13.48 16.33 -17.78
C ASP A 172 12.23 15.69 -17.16
N VAL A 173 12.33 15.17 -15.92
CA VAL A 173 11.22 14.52 -15.24
C VAL A 173 10.49 15.45 -14.27
N LEU A 174 11.25 16.18 -13.44
CA LEU A 174 10.67 17.06 -12.42
C LEU A 174 10.47 18.52 -12.89
N ASP A 175 11.00 18.86 -14.07
CA ASP A 175 10.96 20.20 -14.66
C ASP A 175 11.39 21.32 -13.68
N ARG A 176 12.46 21.07 -12.93
CA ARG A 176 13.01 22.02 -11.94
C ARG A 176 14.51 21.83 -11.71
N MET A 177 15.15 22.86 -11.16
CA MET A 177 16.52 22.78 -10.66
C MET A 177 16.62 22.00 -9.33
N PRO A 178 17.75 21.32 -9.05
CA PRO A 178 18.04 20.81 -7.71
C PRO A 178 18.05 21.95 -6.67
N ARG A 179 17.49 21.69 -5.48
CA ARG A 179 17.22 22.71 -4.45
C ARG A 179 18.47 23.42 -3.88
N HIS A 180 19.66 22.85 -4.04
CA HIS A 180 20.90 23.42 -3.52
C HIS A 180 21.52 24.50 -4.44
N HIS A 181 21.11 24.58 -5.70
CA HIS A 181 21.53 25.65 -6.61
C HIS A 181 20.56 26.82 -6.48
N ARG A 182 21.01 27.90 -5.85
CA ARG A 182 20.15 29.05 -5.46
C ARG A 182 20.33 30.25 -6.34
N THR A 183 21.60 30.56 -6.75
CA THR A 183 21.88 31.70 -7.59
C THR A 183 21.74 31.39 -9.07
N TYR A 184 21.59 32.45 -9.88
CA TYR A 184 21.54 32.32 -11.34
C TYR A 184 22.82 31.65 -11.90
N GLU A 185 23.99 32.12 -11.41
CA GLU A 185 25.29 31.63 -11.82
C GLU A 185 25.47 30.14 -11.49
N GLU A 186 25.11 29.74 -10.28
CA GLU A 186 25.15 28.30 -9.86
C GLU A 186 24.27 27.42 -10.75
N LYS A 187 23.09 27.89 -11.13
CA LYS A 187 22.18 27.18 -12.01
C LYS A 187 22.76 27.03 -13.43
N VAL A 188 23.29 28.10 -13.99
CA VAL A 188 23.96 28.10 -15.32
C VAL A 188 25.16 27.18 -15.31
N GLU A 189 26.01 27.27 -14.30
CA GLU A 189 27.17 26.36 -14.16
C GLU A 189 26.73 24.90 -14.04
N TYR A 190 25.71 24.61 -13.24
CA TYR A 190 25.16 23.27 -13.11
C TYR A 190 24.66 22.69 -14.44
N LEU A 191 23.90 23.45 -15.22
CA LEU A 191 23.40 23.02 -16.52
C LEU A 191 24.53 22.79 -17.52
N LYS A 192 25.55 23.66 -17.56
CA LYS A 192 26.75 23.51 -18.42
C LYS A 192 27.54 22.27 -18.04
N LYS A 193 27.82 22.06 -16.74
CA LYS A 193 28.57 20.93 -16.22
C LYS A 193 27.92 19.57 -16.54
N ASN A 194 26.59 19.53 -16.60
CA ASN A 194 25.83 18.30 -16.87
C ASN A 194 25.41 18.16 -18.36
N GLY A 195 25.88 19.03 -19.26
CA GLY A 195 25.61 18.93 -20.69
C GLY A 195 24.16 19.26 -21.10
N LEU A 196 23.38 19.89 -20.22
CA LEU A 196 21.97 20.20 -20.45
C LEU A 196 21.76 21.62 -21.01
N TRP A 197 22.80 22.45 -20.98
CA TRP A 197 22.71 23.88 -21.36
C TRP A 197 22.32 24.08 -22.83
N ASP A 198 22.95 23.36 -23.75
CA ASP A 198 22.70 23.53 -25.18
C ASP A 198 21.33 22.96 -25.60
N LYS A 199 20.90 21.89 -24.96
CA LYS A 199 19.54 21.37 -25.11
C LYS A 199 18.49 22.40 -24.69
N LEU A 200 18.64 23.01 -23.53
CA LEU A 200 17.68 23.98 -22.99
C LEU A 200 17.72 25.32 -23.72
N LYS A 201 18.80 25.69 -24.40
CA LYS A 201 18.84 26.86 -25.29
C LYS A 201 17.84 26.80 -26.44
N SER A 202 17.49 25.59 -26.89
CA SER A 202 16.45 25.40 -27.91
C SER A 202 15.03 25.59 -27.35
N GLU A 203 14.88 25.69 -26.01
CA GLU A 203 13.64 25.84 -25.28
C GLU A 203 13.73 27.14 -24.38
N PRO A 204 13.78 28.35 -24.94
CA PRO A 204 14.13 29.58 -24.20
C PRO A 204 13.17 29.87 -23.04
N GLU A 205 11.87 29.71 -23.23
CA GLU A 205 10.87 29.95 -22.18
C GLU A 205 11.04 28.98 -20.99
N ARG A 206 11.39 27.70 -21.28
CA ARG A 206 11.67 26.71 -20.26
C ARG A 206 12.97 27.02 -19.53
N LEU A 207 14.01 27.42 -20.27
CA LEU A 207 15.28 27.77 -19.68
C LEU A 207 15.14 28.98 -18.73
N GLU A 208 14.43 30.02 -19.15
CA GLU A 208 14.15 31.21 -18.34
C GLU A 208 13.40 30.81 -17.05
N ARG A 209 12.32 30.03 -17.16
CA ARG A 209 11.57 29.54 -16.02
C ARG A 209 12.43 28.72 -15.04
N LEU A 210 13.33 27.88 -15.52
CA LEU A 210 14.23 27.07 -14.67
C LEU A 210 15.27 27.95 -13.97
N LEU A 211 15.75 28.99 -14.63
CA LEU A 211 16.74 29.92 -14.06
C LEU A 211 16.12 30.91 -13.08
N GLU A 212 14.93 31.43 -13.39
CA GLU A 212 14.22 32.40 -12.54
C GLU A 212 13.54 31.73 -11.34
N SER A 213 13.07 30.46 -11.48
CA SER A 213 12.41 29.80 -10.38
C SER A 213 13.30 29.84 -9.13
N GLY A 214 12.94 30.74 -8.23
CA GLY A 214 13.50 30.70 -6.88
C GLY A 214 13.21 29.32 -6.27
N ASN A 215 13.89 28.98 -5.18
CA ASN A 215 13.61 27.76 -4.40
C ASN A 215 12.22 27.80 -3.71
N SER A 216 11.28 28.63 -4.22
CA SER A 216 9.94 28.69 -3.71
C SER A 216 9.24 27.39 -4.10
N TYR A 217 8.86 26.62 -3.10
CA TYR A 217 7.84 25.59 -3.26
C TYR A 217 6.64 26.22 -3.99
N LYS A 218 6.22 25.62 -5.11
CA LYS A 218 4.89 25.92 -5.61
C LYS A 218 3.94 25.67 -4.45
N LYS A 219 3.22 26.71 -4.03
CA LYS A 219 2.14 26.54 -3.07
C LYS A 219 1.12 25.60 -3.70
N GLY A 220 0.79 24.49 -3.02
CA GLY A 220 -0.11 23.48 -3.53
C GLY A 220 0.62 22.27 -4.12
N ILE A 221 -0.02 21.60 -5.07
CA ILE A 221 0.46 20.36 -5.69
C ILE A 221 1.63 20.65 -6.63
N SER A 222 2.73 19.95 -6.43
CA SER A 222 3.96 20.07 -7.22
C SER A 222 4.38 18.72 -7.81
N ASN A 223 5.24 18.75 -8.82
CA ASN A 223 5.84 17.54 -9.42
C ASN A 223 6.80 16.79 -8.47
N ASP A 224 6.98 17.27 -7.25
CA ASP A 224 7.72 16.58 -6.19
C ASP A 224 6.81 15.73 -5.29
N GLN A 225 5.55 15.57 -5.65
CA GLN A 225 4.57 14.81 -4.91
C GLN A 225 4.03 13.68 -5.76
N THR A 226 3.94 12.50 -5.19
CA THR A 226 3.22 11.37 -5.79
C THR A 226 1.75 11.49 -5.39
N CYS A 227 0.88 11.50 -6.37
CA CYS A 227 -0.56 11.37 -6.20
C CYS A 227 -0.89 9.92 -5.88
N VAL A 228 -1.58 9.69 -4.78
CA VAL A 228 -2.11 8.39 -4.39
C VAL A 228 -3.62 8.49 -4.42
N LEU A 229 -4.23 7.67 -5.28
CA LEU A 229 -5.66 7.58 -5.44
C LEU A 229 -6.21 6.52 -4.50
N THR A 230 -7.30 6.84 -3.83
CA THR A 230 -8.06 5.92 -3.00
C THR A 230 -9.48 5.81 -3.53
N CYS A 231 -9.97 4.60 -3.73
CA CYS A 231 -11.37 4.35 -4.04
C CYS A 231 -11.91 3.28 -3.11
N LYS A 232 -13.15 3.45 -2.65
CA LYS A 232 -13.82 2.50 -1.75
C LYS A 232 -15.32 2.45 -2.04
N ASP A 233 -15.88 1.26 -2.14
CA ASP A 233 -17.32 1.04 -2.23
C ASP A 233 -17.98 0.70 -0.87
N ARG A 234 -19.30 0.58 -0.87
CA ARG A 234 -20.07 0.24 0.34
C ARG A 234 -19.97 -1.25 0.71
N SER A 235 -19.53 -2.12 -0.19
CA SER A 235 -19.30 -3.54 0.09
C SER A 235 -17.98 -3.79 0.82
N GLY A 236 -17.10 -2.78 0.85
CA GLY A 236 -15.79 -2.83 1.50
C GLY A 236 -14.62 -3.08 0.54
N HIS A 237 -14.85 -3.15 -0.77
CA HIS A 237 -13.78 -3.13 -1.76
C HIS A 237 -13.08 -1.78 -1.74
N PHE A 238 -11.75 -1.77 -1.83
CA PHE A 238 -10.99 -0.53 -1.90
C PHE A 238 -9.70 -0.70 -2.69
N THR A 239 -9.20 0.39 -3.27
CA THR A 239 -7.86 0.49 -3.82
C THR A 239 -7.13 1.68 -3.24
N ILE A 240 -5.80 1.56 -3.13
CA ILE A 240 -4.90 2.64 -2.74
C ILE A 240 -3.68 2.52 -3.66
N ASP A 241 -3.66 3.31 -4.73
CA ASP A 241 -2.65 3.18 -5.77
C ASP A 241 -1.93 4.50 -6.03
N PRO A 242 -0.57 4.51 -6.15
CA PRO A 242 0.17 5.64 -6.67
C PRO A 242 -0.08 5.74 -8.18
N VAL A 243 -0.76 6.79 -8.62
CA VAL A 243 -1.25 6.91 -10.01
C VAL A 243 -0.43 7.85 -10.89
N CYS A 244 0.10 8.94 -10.32
CA CYS A 244 0.92 9.88 -11.08
C CYS A 244 1.88 10.67 -10.17
N VAL A 245 2.73 11.46 -10.78
CA VAL A 245 3.57 12.46 -10.10
C VAL A 245 3.03 13.85 -10.44
N GLY A 246 2.77 14.66 -9.42
CA GLY A 246 2.13 15.95 -9.59
C GLY A 246 0.61 15.87 -9.57
N ARG A 247 -0.04 16.81 -10.23
CA ARG A 247 -1.49 16.95 -10.22
C ARG A 247 -2.18 15.83 -11.00
N LEU A 248 -3.24 15.26 -10.44
CA LEU A 248 -4.05 14.24 -11.05
C LEU A 248 -4.77 14.76 -12.31
N GLU A 249 -4.70 13.98 -13.38
CA GLU A 249 -5.38 14.25 -14.65
C GLU A 249 -6.36 13.12 -15.01
N THR A 250 -7.32 13.40 -15.89
CA THR A 250 -8.29 12.43 -16.38
C THR A 250 -7.64 11.16 -16.96
N ASN A 251 -6.53 11.34 -17.69
CA ASN A 251 -5.80 10.22 -18.29
C ASN A 251 -5.18 9.29 -17.23
N ASP A 252 -4.78 9.81 -16.09
CA ASP A 252 -4.25 9.01 -14.98
C ASP A 252 -5.35 8.18 -14.34
N LEU A 253 -6.55 8.74 -14.17
CA LEU A 253 -7.72 8.01 -13.71
C LEU A 253 -8.10 6.89 -14.69
N THR A 254 -8.17 7.20 -15.99
CA THR A 254 -8.51 6.21 -17.01
C THR A 254 -7.52 5.05 -17.03
N LYS A 255 -6.21 5.32 -16.96
CA LYS A 255 -5.18 4.27 -16.91
C LYS A 255 -5.29 3.32 -15.72
N ASN A 256 -5.72 3.85 -14.57
CA ASN A 256 -5.72 3.09 -13.32
C ASN A 256 -7.07 2.50 -12.96
N LEU A 257 -8.17 3.10 -13.39
CA LEU A 257 -9.53 2.74 -12.98
C LEU A 257 -10.44 2.25 -14.10
N SER A 258 -10.07 2.39 -15.38
CA SER A 258 -10.94 1.95 -16.49
C SER A 258 -11.27 0.46 -16.38
N GLY A 259 -12.55 0.14 -16.56
CA GLY A 259 -13.06 -1.22 -16.46
C GLY A 259 -13.13 -1.82 -15.05
N LYS A 260 -12.94 -1.01 -14.01
CA LYS A 260 -13.02 -1.46 -12.61
C LYS A 260 -14.38 -1.12 -11.95
N PHE A 261 -15.30 -0.51 -12.65
CA PHE A 261 -16.61 -0.10 -12.13
C PHE A 261 -17.74 -0.89 -12.79
N ALA A 262 -18.69 -1.35 -12.00
CA ALA A 262 -19.93 -1.87 -12.51
C ALA A 262 -20.71 -0.75 -13.25
N SER A 263 -21.50 -1.12 -14.23
CA SER A 263 -22.20 -0.19 -15.12
C SER A 263 -23.23 0.73 -14.42
N ASP A 264 -23.69 0.33 -13.25
CA ASP A 264 -24.65 1.03 -12.39
C ASP A 264 -23.98 1.72 -11.18
N ALA A 265 -22.64 1.68 -11.08
CA ALA A 265 -21.92 2.33 -10.02
C ALA A 265 -22.04 3.85 -10.07
N ILE A 266 -22.16 4.46 -8.88
CA ILE A 266 -22.21 5.91 -8.69
C ILE A 266 -20.87 6.38 -8.13
N LEU A 267 -20.13 7.16 -8.90
CA LEU A 267 -18.86 7.72 -8.49
C LEU A 267 -19.09 8.99 -7.64
N VAL A 268 -18.62 8.98 -6.41
CA VAL A 268 -18.70 10.12 -5.47
C VAL A 268 -17.29 10.67 -5.23
N THR A 269 -17.09 11.97 -5.52
CA THR A 269 -15.76 12.61 -5.40
C THR A 269 -15.90 14.04 -4.89
N ASP A 270 -14.75 14.67 -4.66
CA ASP A 270 -14.69 16.13 -4.54
C ASP A 270 -14.96 16.81 -5.90
N SER A 271 -14.86 18.16 -5.95
CA SER A 271 -15.12 18.94 -7.15
C SER A 271 -13.97 18.95 -8.17
N HIS A 272 -12.98 18.04 -8.07
CA HIS A 272 -11.84 18.03 -8.99
C HIS A 272 -12.28 17.65 -10.42
N SER A 273 -11.85 18.45 -11.41
CA SER A 273 -12.30 18.33 -12.80
C SER A 273 -11.88 17.03 -13.51
N ALA A 274 -10.79 16.38 -13.04
CA ALA A 274 -10.32 15.11 -13.60
C ALA A 274 -11.38 14.01 -13.51
N TYR A 275 -12.15 13.96 -12.42
CA TYR A 275 -13.21 12.99 -12.24
C TYR A 275 -14.38 13.20 -13.20
N GLN A 276 -14.68 14.47 -13.57
CA GLN A 276 -15.71 14.74 -14.58
C GLN A 276 -15.34 14.16 -15.94
N GLY A 277 -14.07 14.31 -16.35
CA GLY A 277 -13.56 13.72 -17.58
C GLY A 277 -13.62 12.19 -17.54
N PHE A 278 -13.19 11.60 -16.45
CA PHE A 278 -13.19 10.15 -16.25
C PHE A 278 -14.62 9.57 -16.27
N ALA A 279 -15.55 10.13 -15.51
CA ALA A 279 -16.93 9.67 -15.44
C ALA A 279 -17.62 9.71 -16.82
N ARG A 280 -17.36 10.74 -17.64
CA ARG A 280 -17.85 10.81 -19.02
C ARG A 280 -17.27 9.70 -19.91
N THR A 281 -15.97 9.40 -19.75
CA THR A 281 -15.29 8.37 -20.56
C THR A 281 -15.82 6.97 -20.23
N GLU A 282 -16.04 6.69 -18.95
CA GLU A 282 -16.54 5.38 -18.49
C GLU A 282 -18.07 5.29 -18.44
N ASN A 283 -18.78 6.38 -18.79
CA ASN A 283 -20.25 6.48 -18.73
C ASN A 283 -20.83 6.19 -17.34
N LEU A 284 -20.16 6.71 -16.29
CA LEU A 284 -20.55 6.56 -14.89
C LEU A 284 -21.42 7.75 -14.44
N GLN A 285 -22.35 7.49 -13.54
CA GLN A 285 -23.01 8.54 -12.79
C GLN A 285 -22.03 9.18 -11.83
N LEU A 286 -21.89 10.52 -11.85
CA LEU A 286 -20.98 11.28 -11.01
C LEU A 286 -21.73 12.17 -10.04
N GLU A 287 -21.42 12.05 -8.76
CA GLU A 287 -21.88 12.93 -7.70
C GLU A 287 -20.67 13.63 -7.07
N GLN A 288 -20.63 14.97 -7.21
CA GLN A 288 -19.52 15.77 -6.64
C GLN A 288 -19.96 16.51 -5.38
N ILE A 289 -19.14 16.42 -4.35
CA ILE A 289 -19.31 17.13 -3.07
C ILE A 289 -18.45 18.40 -3.11
N GLU A 290 -19.09 19.56 -2.95
CA GLU A 290 -18.38 20.84 -2.93
C GLU A 290 -17.47 20.95 -1.71
N SER A 291 -16.32 21.60 -1.90
CA SER A 291 -15.37 21.88 -0.82
C SER A 291 -16.04 22.63 0.34
N GLY A 292 -15.83 22.13 1.56
CA GLY A 292 -16.45 22.67 2.78
C GLY A 292 -17.84 22.09 3.11
N LYS A 293 -18.38 21.24 2.26
CA LYS A 293 -19.58 20.43 2.56
C LYS A 293 -19.15 18.99 2.79
N HIS A 294 -19.58 18.39 3.89
CA HIS A 294 -19.22 16.99 4.22
C HIS A 294 -20.20 15.95 3.65
N SER A 295 -21.33 16.41 3.08
CA SER A 295 -22.32 15.55 2.40
C SER A 295 -23.17 16.39 1.48
N LYS A 296 -23.70 15.81 0.38
CA LYS A 296 -24.92 16.31 -0.24
C LYS A 296 -26.07 15.91 0.68
N GLY A 297 -26.89 16.88 1.09
CA GLY A 297 -28.12 16.60 1.84
C GLY A 297 -28.96 15.57 1.07
N ALA A 298 -29.54 14.64 1.81
CA ALA A 298 -30.50 13.68 1.27
C ALA A 298 -31.72 14.39 0.69
#